data_2b4f9d5e21fe0a6a0c9aa79aa01651e2
#
_entry.id   2b4f9d5e21fe0a6a0c9aa79aa01651e2
#
_cell.length_a   1.000
_cell.length_b   1.000
_cell.length_c   1.000
_cell.angle_alpha   90.00
_cell.angle_beta   90.00
_cell.angle_gamma   90.00
#
_symmetry.space_group_name_H-M   'P 1'
#
loop_
_entity.id
_entity.type
_entity.pdbx_description
1 polymer ?
#
loop_
_entity_poly.entity_id
_entity_poly.type
_entity_poly.pdbx_seq_one_letter_code
_entity_poly.pdbx_strand_id
1 'polypeptide(L)'
;ESGRVLLVIPEVYQLMKQSKEIVLSTNIGEDMRLKGVISNLDGMNVVKVSKKRVPENFGFMVAHPCATVAPTKLADYKTHQDPPGISGQLIEGRVVYDAHVLDNKKKAIYYQENKTA
;
A
#
# COMPACT_ATOMS: atom_id res chain seq x y z
N GLU A 1 17.27 -0.30 7.96
CA GLU A 1 16.73 0.51 6.86
C GLU A 1 16.01 -0.33 5.79
N SER A 2 16.23 -1.65 5.75
CA SER A 2 15.52 -2.56 4.88
C SER A 2 14.03 -2.66 5.28
N GLY A 3 13.14 -2.70 4.30
CA GLY A 3 11.70 -2.88 4.51
C GLY A 3 10.85 -1.62 4.36
N ARG A 4 11.44 -0.48 3.98
CA ARG A 4 10.67 0.69 3.59
C ARG A 4 9.90 0.45 2.30
N VAL A 5 8.73 1.03 2.21
CA VAL A 5 7.84 0.95 1.06
C VAL A 5 7.56 2.35 0.55
N LEU A 6 7.72 2.54 -0.75
CA LEU A 6 7.35 3.77 -1.45
C LEU A 6 5.97 3.60 -2.08
N LEU A 7 5.00 4.35 -1.61
CA LEU A 7 3.65 4.39 -2.16
C LEU A 7 3.53 5.54 -3.14
N VAL A 8 3.11 5.25 -4.35
CA VAL A 8 2.96 6.23 -5.44
C VAL A 8 1.63 6.07 -6.17
N ILE A 9 1.09 7.17 -6.65
CA ILE A 9 -0.05 7.15 -7.57
C ILE A 9 0.42 6.85 -9.00
N PRO A 10 -0.43 6.36 -9.89
CA PRO A 10 -0.05 6.02 -11.26
C PRO A 10 0.59 7.16 -12.05
N GLU A 11 0.17 8.39 -11.84
CA GLU A 11 0.72 9.59 -12.50
C GLU A 11 2.20 9.81 -12.13
N VAL A 12 2.51 9.77 -10.82
CA VAL A 12 3.89 9.89 -10.32
C VAL A 12 4.74 8.71 -10.78
N TYR A 13 4.18 7.51 -10.80
CA TYR A 13 4.86 6.32 -11.28
C TYR A 13 5.24 6.43 -12.77
N GLN A 14 4.38 7.03 -13.60
CA GLN A 14 4.67 7.28 -15.01
C GLN A 14 5.81 8.30 -15.16
N LEU A 15 5.81 9.37 -14.37
CA LEU A 15 6.91 10.34 -14.36
C LEU A 15 8.25 9.68 -13.94
N MET A 16 8.21 8.77 -12.98
CA MET A 16 9.40 8.00 -12.57
C MET A 16 9.95 7.16 -13.72
N LYS A 17 9.11 6.55 -14.54
CA LYS A 17 9.53 5.79 -15.73
C LYS A 17 10.17 6.66 -16.81
N GLN A 18 9.75 7.91 -16.91
CA GLN A 18 10.26 8.87 -17.88
C GLN A 18 11.56 9.54 -17.42
N SER A 19 11.87 9.47 -16.13
CA SER A 19 13.08 10.04 -15.58
C SER A 19 14.31 9.26 -16.02
N LYS A 20 15.22 9.94 -16.69
CA LYS A 20 16.51 9.38 -17.13
C LYS A 20 17.41 8.98 -15.95
N GLU A 21 17.31 9.71 -14.85
CA GLU A 21 18.13 9.47 -13.65
C GLU A 21 17.79 8.16 -12.97
N ILE A 22 16.51 7.77 -12.96
CA ILE A 22 16.05 6.52 -12.35
C ILE A 22 16.36 5.31 -13.25
N VAL A 23 16.31 5.49 -14.57
CA VAL A 23 16.35 4.40 -15.54
C VAL A 23 17.76 4.11 -16.07
N LEU A 24 18.70 5.08 -16.02
CA LEU A 24 19.98 4.98 -16.71
C LEU A 24 21.17 4.57 -15.85
N SER A 25 21.02 4.42 -14.54
CA SER A 25 22.23 4.33 -13.67
C SER A 25 22.73 2.92 -13.34
N THR A 26 22.09 1.83 -13.82
CA THR A 26 22.56 0.46 -13.51
C THR A 26 22.08 -0.57 -14.53
N ASN A 27 22.77 -1.73 -14.61
CA ASN A 27 22.31 -2.91 -15.37
C ASN A 27 20.87 -3.34 -15.02
N ILE A 28 20.42 -3.02 -13.83
CA ILE A 28 19.03 -3.16 -13.37
C ILE A 28 18.08 -2.24 -14.16
N GLY A 29 18.57 -1.08 -14.63
CA GLY A 29 17.80 -0.14 -15.44
C GLY A 29 17.40 -0.70 -16.81
N GLU A 30 18.20 -1.54 -17.43
CA GLU A 30 17.84 -2.20 -18.69
C GLU A 30 16.71 -3.21 -18.50
N ASP A 31 16.77 -4.03 -17.47
CA ASP A 31 15.70 -4.95 -17.11
C ASP A 31 14.39 -4.22 -16.75
N MET A 32 14.49 -3.10 -16.07
CA MET A 32 13.33 -2.23 -15.78
C MET A 32 12.76 -1.60 -17.04
N ARG A 33 13.58 -1.19 -17.99
CA ARG A 33 13.13 -0.65 -19.29
C ARG A 33 12.40 -1.70 -20.10
N LEU A 34 12.94 -2.92 -20.17
CA LEU A 34 12.34 -4.04 -20.92
C LEU A 34 11.02 -4.50 -20.30
N LYS A 35 10.95 -4.58 -19.00
CA LYS A 35 9.73 -5.01 -18.27
C LYS A 35 8.73 -3.87 -18.04
N GLY A 36 9.16 -2.62 -18.21
CA GLY A 36 8.33 -1.43 -17.97
C GLY A 36 7.84 -1.28 -16.54
N VAL A 37 8.50 -1.89 -15.57
CA VAL A 37 8.11 -1.92 -14.15
C VAL A 37 9.28 -1.47 -13.29
N ILE A 38 9.03 -0.48 -12.44
CA ILE A 38 9.94 -0.10 -11.35
C ILE A 38 9.45 -0.83 -10.10
N SER A 39 10.18 -1.84 -9.67
CA SER A 39 9.83 -2.62 -8.48
C SER A 39 10.58 -2.17 -7.22
N ASN A 40 11.76 -1.58 -7.41
CA ASN A 40 12.61 -1.13 -6.33
C ASN A 40 13.28 0.21 -6.70
N LEU A 41 13.33 1.13 -5.76
CA LEU A 41 14.02 2.41 -5.88
C LEU A 41 14.75 2.69 -4.57
N ASP A 42 16.05 2.87 -4.63
CA ASP A 42 16.90 3.17 -3.46
C ASP A 42 16.67 2.18 -2.28
N GLY A 43 16.57 0.89 -2.60
CA GLY A 43 16.31 -0.16 -1.60
C GLY A 43 14.87 -0.22 -1.07
N MET A 44 13.97 0.60 -1.59
CA MET A 44 12.55 0.62 -1.21
C MET A 44 11.68 -0.08 -2.26
N ASN A 45 10.76 -0.92 -1.82
CA ASN A 45 9.76 -1.50 -2.72
C ASN A 45 8.76 -0.43 -3.16
N VAL A 46 8.53 -0.32 -4.46
CA VAL A 46 7.58 0.62 -5.05
C VAL A 46 6.21 -0.03 -5.20
N VAL A 47 5.20 0.54 -4.57
CA VAL A 47 3.82 0.06 -4.62
C VAL A 47 2.91 1.13 -5.22
N LYS A 48 2.20 0.77 -6.27
CA LYS A 48 1.18 1.64 -6.88
C LYS A 48 -0.12 1.58 -6.09
N VAL A 49 -0.64 2.74 -5.73
CA VAL A 49 -1.91 2.88 -5.02
C VAL A 49 -2.92 3.59 -5.90
N SER A 50 -4.15 3.11 -5.91
CA SER A 50 -5.22 3.78 -6.66
C SER A 50 -5.50 5.17 -6.10
N LYS A 51 -5.69 6.15 -6.98
CA LYS A 51 -6.04 7.53 -6.63
C LYS A 51 -7.30 7.64 -5.76
N LYS A 52 -8.22 6.68 -5.86
CA LYS A 52 -9.44 6.62 -5.04
C LYS A 52 -9.20 6.28 -3.57
N ARG A 53 -8.02 5.75 -3.23
CA ARG A 53 -7.65 5.34 -1.87
C ARG A 53 -6.78 6.34 -1.12
N VAL A 54 -6.40 7.41 -1.77
CA VAL A 54 -5.51 8.45 -1.24
C VAL A 54 -6.19 9.81 -1.29
N PRO A 55 -5.78 10.78 -0.44
CA PRO A 55 -6.27 12.15 -0.50
C PRO A 55 -6.03 12.79 -1.88
N GLU A 56 -6.83 13.79 -2.23
CA GLU A 56 -6.75 14.44 -3.55
C GLU A 56 -5.37 15.04 -3.86
N ASN A 57 -4.70 15.56 -2.86
CA ASN A 57 -3.39 16.21 -2.99
C ASN A 57 -2.22 15.25 -2.72
N PHE A 58 -2.46 13.95 -2.76
CA PHE A 58 -1.41 12.97 -2.50
C PHE A 58 -0.33 13.00 -3.60
N GLY A 59 0.93 13.16 -3.20
CA GLY A 59 2.09 13.00 -4.06
C GLY A 59 2.67 11.59 -3.96
N PHE A 60 3.46 11.39 -2.93
CA PHE A 60 4.02 10.07 -2.61
C PHE A 60 4.20 9.94 -1.09
N MET A 61 4.35 8.71 -0.63
CA MET A 61 4.60 8.42 0.76
C MET A 61 5.66 7.33 0.91
N VAL A 62 6.62 7.56 1.78
CA VAL A 62 7.56 6.52 2.22
C VAL A 62 7.16 6.09 3.63
N ALA A 63 6.94 4.81 3.83
CA ALA A 63 6.56 4.28 5.12
C ALA A 63 7.37 3.03 5.48
N HIS A 64 7.64 2.86 6.76
CA HIS A 64 8.21 1.63 7.30
C HIS A 64 7.13 0.88 8.10
N PRO A 65 7.02 -0.45 7.98
CA PRO A 65 5.99 -1.24 8.67
C PRO A 65 5.96 -1.07 10.18
N CYS A 66 7.08 -0.71 10.81
CA CYS A 66 7.13 -0.48 12.26
C CYS A 66 6.28 0.70 12.75
N ALA A 67 5.84 1.59 11.84
CA ALA A 67 5.06 2.76 12.18
C ALA A 67 3.56 2.48 12.30
N THR A 68 3.10 1.37 11.77
CA THR A 68 1.67 1.03 11.69
C THR A 68 1.38 -0.29 12.36
N VAL A 69 0.20 -0.38 12.97
CA VAL A 69 -0.32 -1.60 13.58
C VAL A 69 -1.73 -1.84 13.06
N ALA A 70 -2.00 -3.05 12.63
CA ALA A 70 -3.31 -3.49 12.15
C ALA A 70 -3.81 -4.67 12.99
N PRO A 71 -4.30 -4.43 14.22
CA PRO A 71 -4.78 -5.49 15.08
C PRO A 71 -6.10 -6.06 14.57
N THR A 72 -6.23 -7.38 14.58
CA THR A 72 -7.50 -8.09 14.39
C THR A 72 -7.97 -8.61 15.72
N LYS A 73 -9.11 -8.14 16.20
CA LYS A 73 -9.65 -8.51 17.51
C LYS A 73 -10.48 -9.77 17.47
N LEU A 74 -11.27 -9.93 16.44
CA LEU A 74 -12.22 -11.03 16.32
C LEU A 74 -12.27 -11.47 14.85
N ALA A 75 -12.14 -12.77 14.64
CA ALA A 75 -12.47 -13.45 13.39
C ALA A 75 -13.25 -14.70 13.77
N ASP A 76 -14.56 -14.66 13.59
CA ASP A 76 -15.47 -15.75 13.96
C ASP A 76 -16.37 -16.12 12.79
N TYR A 77 -16.51 -17.42 12.55
CA TYR A 77 -17.38 -17.98 11.53
C TYR A 77 -18.31 -18.99 12.17
N LYS A 78 -19.61 -18.85 11.93
CA LYS A 78 -20.63 -19.77 12.45
C LYS A 78 -21.46 -20.34 11.30
N THR A 79 -21.75 -21.62 11.42
CA THR A 79 -22.67 -22.30 10.51
C THR A 79 -23.94 -22.65 11.29
N HIS A 80 -25.07 -22.16 10.81
CA HIS A 80 -26.39 -22.49 11.33
C HIS A 80 -27.04 -23.50 10.40
N GLN A 81 -27.55 -24.60 10.96
CA GLN A 81 -28.37 -25.57 10.25
C GLN A 81 -29.82 -25.20 10.42
N ASP A 82 -30.57 -25.12 9.31
CA ASP A 82 -32.00 -24.81 9.25
C ASP A 82 -32.43 -23.61 10.12
N PRO A 83 -31.84 -22.41 9.93
CA PRO A 83 -32.27 -21.23 10.65
C PRO A 83 -33.71 -20.83 10.26
N PRO A 84 -34.45 -20.15 11.13
CA PRO A 84 -35.82 -19.72 10.84
C PRO A 84 -35.87 -18.89 9.55
N GLY A 85 -36.73 -19.32 8.59
CA GLY A 85 -36.94 -18.62 7.32
C GLY A 85 -35.99 -19.01 6.17
N ILE A 86 -35.05 -19.91 6.39
CA ILE A 86 -34.12 -20.43 5.36
C ILE A 86 -34.13 -21.96 5.42
N SER A 87 -34.37 -22.63 4.31
CA SER A 87 -34.19 -24.09 4.19
C SER A 87 -32.79 -24.35 3.70
N GLY A 88 -31.95 -24.91 4.58
CA GLY A 88 -30.53 -25.20 4.30
C GLY A 88 -29.57 -24.67 5.35
N GLN A 89 -28.34 -24.43 4.96
CA GLN A 89 -27.28 -23.94 5.86
C GLN A 89 -27.02 -22.46 5.66
N LEU A 90 -26.96 -21.70 6.75
CA LEU A 90 -26.55 -20.30 6.76
C LEU A 90 -25.14 -20.22 7.35
N ILE A 91 -24.21 -19.62 6.59
CA ILE A 91 -22.86 -19.33 7.07
C ILE A 91 -22.77 -17.83 7.32
N GLU A 92 -22.43 -17.47 8.54
CA GLU A 92 -22.17 -16.08 8.90
C GLU A 92 -20.73 -15.90 9.34
N GLY A 93 -20.14 -14.74 9.02
CA GLY A 93 -18.79 -14.39 9.43
C GLY A 93 -18.74 -12.99 10.02
N ARG A 94 -17.94 -12.81 11.06
CA ARG A 94 -17.70 -11.53 11.69
C ARG A 94 -16.21 -11.33 11.89
N VAL A 95 -15.70 -10.20 11.39
CA VAL A 95 -14.31 -9.77 11.60
C VAL A 95 -14.31 -8.36 12.17
N VAL A 96 -13.57 -8.15 13.26
CA VAL A 96 -13.35 -6.82 13.85
C VAL A 96 -11.86 -6.50 13.76
N TYR A 97 -11.51 -5.48 13.03
CA TYR A 97 -10.14 -5.04 12.83
C TYR A 97 -10.06 -3.51 12.87
N ASP A 98 -8.86 -3.01 13.07
CA ASP A 98 -8.56 -1.59 13.04
C ASP A 98 -7.14 -1.36 12.53
N ALA A 99 -6.79 -0.11 12.28
CA ALA A 99 -5.46 0.28 11.85
C ALA A 99 -5.06 1.59 12.55
N HIS A 100 -3.87 1.59 13.13
CA HIS A 100 -3.34 2.72 13.88
C HIS A 100 -1.92 3.06 13.46
N VAL A 101 -1.58 4.34 13.52
CA VAL A 101 -0.22 4.83 13.43
C VAL A 101 0.31 5.07 14.84
N LEU A 102 1.46 4.49 15.17
CA LEU A 102 2.08 4.65 16.48
C LEU A 102 2.69 6.04 16.63
N ASP A 103 2.31 6.78 17.68
CA ASP A 103 2.77 8.14 17.91
C ASP A 103 4.28 8.27 18.07
N ASN A 104 4.91 7.30 18.74
CA ASN A 104 6.35 7.25 18.92
C ASN A 104 7.14 6.86 17.67
N LYS A 105 6.46 6.38 16.62
CA LYS A 105 7.04 5.91 15.35
C LYS A 105 6.63 6.75 14.13
N LYS A 106 5.94 7.86 14.32
CA LYS A 106 5.52 8.77 13.23
C LYS A 106 6.68 9.23 12.34
N LYS A 107 7.89 9.36 12.90
CA LYS A 107 9.10 9.73 12.15
C LYS A 107 9.54 8.69 11.10
N ALA A 108 8.99 7.48 11.13
CA ALA A 108 9.24 6.44 10.12
C ALA A 108 8.34 6.58 8.88
N ILE A 109 7.48 7.58 8.85
CA ILE A 109 6.61 7.92 7.72
C ILE A 109 7.01 9.27 7.17
N TYR A 110 7.26 9.35 5.86
CA TYR A 110 7.42 10.59 5.12
C TYR A 110 6.26 10.73 4.13
N TYR A 111 5.56 11.86 4.19
CA TYR A 111 4.42 12.15 3.33
C TYR A 111 4.65 13.44 2.55
N GLN A 112 4.47 13.41 1.26
CA GLN A 112 4.59 14.54 0.36
C GLN A 112 3.26 14.83 -0.33
N GLU A 113 2.79 16.04 -0.20
CA GLU A 113 1.62 16.56 -0.92
C GLU A 113 2.04 17.28 -2.20
N ASN A 114 1.26 17.11 -3.25
CA ASN A 114 1.32 17.96 -4.42
C ASN A 114 0.57 19.26 -4.11
N LYS A 115 1.25 20.40 -4.15
CA LYS A 115 0.55 21.69 -4.13
C LYS A 115 -0.27 21.79 -5.41
N THR A 116 -1.58 21.82 -5.27
CA THR A 116 -2.45 22.28 -6.33
C THR A 116 -2.09 23.74 -6.60
N ALA A 117 -1.61 23.99 -7.79
CA ALA A 117 -1.32 25.34 -8.24
C ALA A 117 -2.61 26.16 -8.33
#